data_93969bbb130e7f215a300f6a96b0330c
#
_entry.id   93969bbb130e7f215a300f6a96b0330c
#
_cell.length_a   1.000
_cell.length_b   1.000
_cell.length_c   1.000
_cell.angle_alpha   90.00
_cell.angle_beta   90.00
_cell.angle_gamma   90.00
#
_symmetry.space_group_name_H-M   'P 1'
#
loop_
_entity.id
_entity.type
_entity.pdbx_description
1 polymer ?
#
loop_
_entity_poly.entity_id
_entity_poly.type
_entity_poly.pdbx_seq_one_letter_code
_entity_poly.pdbx_strand_id
1 'polypeptide(L)'
;GLGDVYKRQQLDSLPATCDGKATVSAATLNALRRTAIEQLQATRKAANTPQYTLAEVPLHLPKQPHSAPKKPNYWVQVQTIEQLQAVQNSDFPTDKLLLPLHLAEQLSQPIPNAILTLPTFAPDETTLRKRLQACQAIGWNAILCDTITHLVLGKQLGLELHGGTGLNLTNRHSVNVIQPVSYTHLRAHETD
;
A
#
# COMPACT_ATOMS: atom_id res chain seq x y z
N GLY A 1 -6.69 21.22 8.74
CA GLY A 1 -6.24 22.51 8.37
C GLY A 1 -4.73 22.61 8.24
N LEU A 2 -4.28 23.32 7.23
CA LEU A 2 -2.86 23.64 6.95
C LEU A 2 -2.15 24.44 8.08
N GLY A 3 -2.91 24.93 9.08
CA GLY A 3 -2.36 25.73 10.19
C GLY A 3 -1.58 24.97 11.25
N ASP A 4 -1.80 23.67 11.40
CA ASP A 4 -1.22 22.91 12.50
C ASP A 4 0.17 22.33 12.20
N VAL A 5 0.56 22.25 10.93
CA VAL A 5 1.89 21.74 10.54
C VAL A 5 2.99 22.74 10.91
N TYR A 6 2.68 24.03 10.96
CA TYR A 6 3.65 25.09 11.25
C TYR A 6 3.89 25.33 12.75
N LYS A 7 3.03 24.82 13.64
CA LYS A 7 3.17 24.96 15.09
C LYS A 7 4.22 24.05 15.72
N ARG A 8 4.78 23.10 14.94
CA ARG A 8 5.76 22.11 15.44
C ARG A 8 7.22 22.53 15.21
N GLN A 9 7.49 23.71 14.66
CA GLN A 9 8.86 24.21 14.56
C GLN A 9 9.20 24.95 15.85
N GLN A 10 10.00 24.33 16.72
CA GLN A 10 10.65 24.99 17.83
C GLN A 10 11.89 25.71 17.33
N LEU A 11 11.98 27.01 17.60
CA LEU A 11 13.19 27.78 17.39
C LEU A 11 14.01 27.68 18.68
N ASP A 12 15.09 26.91 18.67
CA ASP A 12 15.89 26.65 19.88
C ASP A 12 16.67 27.89 20.33
N SER A 13 17.11 28.77 19.43
CA SER A 13 17.61 30.10 19.73
C SER A 13 17.70 30.95 18.48
N LEU A 14 17.37 32.23 18.60
CA LEU A 14 17.63 33.24 17.57
C LEU A 14 18.57 34.28 18.19
N PRO A 15 19.83 34.36 17.79
CA PRO A 15 20.65 35.46 18.20
C PRO A 15 20.17 36.73 17.51
N ALA A 16 19.38 37.54 18.23
CA ALA A 16 18.95 38.83 17.75
C ALA A 16 19.78 39.89 18.45
N THR A 17 20.63 40.58 17.70
CA THR A 17 21.30 41.80 18.16
C THR A 17 20.52 43.01 17.64
N CYS A 18 19.99 43.81 18.55
CA CYS A 18 19.30 45.05 18.22
C CYS A 18 20.09 46.20 18.81
N ASP A 19 20.41 47.22 18.00
CA ASP A 19 21.09 48.44 18.43
C ASP A 19 20.17 49.42 19.17
N GLY A 20 18.90 49.06 19.35
CA GLY A 20 17.87 49.85 20.07
C GLY A 20 17.43 51.13 19.36
N LYS A 21 17.88 51.41 18.15
CA LYS A 21 17.55 52.63 17.41
C LYS A 21 16.49 52.51 16.36
N ALA A 22 16.09 51.27 15.99
CA ALA A 22 15.08 51.02 14.96
C ALA A 22 13.81 50.38 15.57
N THR A 23 12.68 51.01 15.33
CA THR A 23 11.36 50.45 15.61
C THR A 23 10.80 49.76 14.35
N VAL A 24 10.54 48.49 14.39
CA VAL A 24 9.94 47.75 13.30
C VAL A 24 8.52 47.41 13.65
N SER A 25 7.57 47.75 12.78
CA SER A 25 6.16 47.45 13.01
C SER A 25 5.89 45.94 12.93
N ALA A 26 4.90 45.47 13.69
CA ALA A 26 4.45 44.07 13.61
C ALA A 26 3.98 43.70 12.19
N ALA A 27 3.44 44.65 11.45
CA ALA A 27 3.02 44.48 10.06
C ALA A 27 4.24 44.16 9.15
N THR A 28 5.33 44.89 9.32
CA THR A 28 6.58 44.69 8.56
C THR A 28 7.19 43.36 8.87
N LEU A 29 7.25 42.93 10.15
CA LEU A 29 7.76 41.63 10.54
C LEU A 29 6.92 40.49 9.95
N ASN A 30 5.60 40.62 9.98
CA ASN A 30 4.71 39.64 9.37
C ASN A 30 4.87 39.56 7.83
N ALA A 31 5.08 40.67 7.16
CA ALA A 31 5.35 40.73 5.72
C ALA A 31 6.66 40.00 5.40
N LEU A 32 7.74 40.31 6.11
CA LEU A 32 9.03 39.66 5.96
C LEU A 32 8.95 38.14 6.19
N ARG A 33 8.22 37.72 7.24
CA ARG A 33 7.99 36.31 7.53
C ARG A 33 7.27 35.60 6.37
N ARG A 34 6.22 36.22 5.82
CA ARG A 34 5.49 35.66 4.67
C ARG A 34 6.40 35.49 3.47
N THR A 35 7.11 36.54 3.10
CA THR A 35 8.07 36.49 1.98
C THR A 35 9.15 35.43 2.17
N ALA A 36 9.73 35.31 3.36
CA ALA A 36 10.74 34.29 3.66
C ALA A 36 10.17 32.86 3.53
N ILE A 37 8.94 32.63 4.02
CA ILE A 37 8.26 31.34 3.90
C ILE A 37 7.96 31.01 2.44
N GLU A 38 7.46 31.96 1.67
CA GLU A 38 7.15 31.78 0.24
C GLU A 38 8.43 31.46 -0.55
N GLN A 39 9.53 32.17 -0.30
CA GLN A 39 10.81 31.90 -0.93
C GLN A 39 11.35 30.52 -0.56
N LEU A 40 11.27 30.13 0.72
CA LEU A 40 11.68 28.81 1.17
C LEU A 40 10.88 27.69 0.50
N GLN A 41 9.55 27.88 0.41
CA GLN A 41 8.67 26.92 -0.26
C GLN A 41 8.99 26.83 -1.76
N ALA A 42 9.19 27.94 -2.44
CA ALA A 42 9.57 27.99 -3.85
C ALA A 42 10.91 27.25 -4.09
N THR A 43 11.91 27.53 -3.25
CA THR A 43 13.23 26.90 -3.34
C THR A 43 13.15 25.39 -3.10
N ARG A 44 12.41 24.95 -2.08
CA ARG A 44 12.20 23.53 -1.81
C ARG A 44 11.44 22.83 -2.95
N LYS A 45 10.42 23.48 -3.49
CA LYS A 45 9.68 22.95 -4.62
C LYS A 45 10.59 22.80 -5.84
N ALA A 46 11.38 23.81 -6.18
CA ALA A 46 12.30 23.77 -7.31
C ALA A 46 13.38 22.67 -7.13
N ALA A 47 13.95 22.55 -5.93
CA ALA A 47 14.96 21.54 -5.62
C ALA A 47 14.42 20.10 -5.66
N ASN A 48 13.15 19.91 -5.27
CA ASN A 48 12.52 18.58 -5.20
C ASN A 48 11.66 18.25 -6.42
N THR A 49 11.53 19.17 -7.40
CA THR A 49 10.82 18.88 -8.65
C THR A 49 11.79 18.18 -9.60
N PRO A 50 11.59 16.87 -9.87
CA PRO A 50 12.46 16.17 -10.80
C PRO A 50 12.30 16.78 -12.19
N GLN A 51 13.42 17.05 -12.85
CA GLN A 51 13.42 17.47 -14.24
C GLN A 51 13.34 16.20 -15.09
N TYR A 52 12.19 16.01 -15.73
CA TYR A 52 12.01 14.92 -16.68
C TYR A 52 12.37 15.38 -18.08
N THR A 53 13.27 14.69 -18.70
CA THR A 53 13.43 14.78 -20.15
C THR A 53 12.42 13.81 -20.77
N LEU A 54 11.48 14.33 -21.54
CA LEU A 54 10.56 13.48 -22.32
C LEU A 54 11.39 12.73 -23.37
N ALA A 55 11.66 11.46 -23.12
CA ALA A 55 12.18 10.57 -24.13
C ALA A 55 10.99 9.87 -24.80
N GLU A 56 10.97 9.88 -26.14
CA GLU A 56 10.07 9.01 -26.87
C GLU A 56 10.51 7.56 -26.64
N VAL A 57 9.89 6.91 -25.69
CA VAL A 57 10.06 5.47 -25.48
C VAL A 57 9.06 4.76 -26.38
N PRO A 58 9.51 4.03 -27.44
CA PRO A 58 8.59 3.27 -28.27
C PRO A 58 7.88 2.23 -27.41
N LEU A 59 6.57 2.37 -27.27
CA LEU A 59 5.73 1.43 -26.54
C LEU A 59 5.61 0.15 -27.36
N HIS A 60 6.53 -0.77 -27.17
CA HIS A 60 6.40 -2.11 -27.71
C HIS A 60 5.37 -2.90 -26.87
N LEU A 61 4.11 -2.78 -27.24
CA LEU A 61 3.07 -3.67 -26.70
C LEU A 61 3.26 -5.04 -27.38
N PRO A 62 3.69 -6.08 -26.64
CA PRO A 62 3.73 -7.40 -27.24
C PRO A 62 2.30 -7.81 -27.58
N LYS A 63 2.10 -8.25 -28.85
CA LYS A 63 0.82 -8.82 -29.27
C LYS A 63 0.51 -10.01 -28.35
N GLN A 64 -0.60 -9.94 -27.62
CA GLN A 64 -1.06 -11.10 -26.87
C GLN A 64 -1.54 -12.17 -27.86
N PRO A 65 -1.08 -13.42 -27.72
CA PRO A 65 -1.76 -14.51 -28.39
C PRO A 65 -3.18 -14.58 -27.80
N HIS A 66 -4.20 -14.58 -28.66
CA HIS A 66 -5.57 -14.84 -28.26
C HIS A 66 -5.59 -16.23 -27.59
N SER A 67 -5.59 -16.27 -26.27
CA SER A 67 -5.80 -17.52 -25.55
C SER A 67 -7.29 -17.87 -25.59
N ALA A 68 -7.60 -19.15 -25.80
CA ALA A 68 -8.98 -19.64 -25.67
C ALA A 68 -9.55 -19.22 -24.30
N PRO A 69 -10.86 -18.94 -24.23
CA PRO A 69 -11.49 -18.54 -22.97
C PRO A 69 -11.25 -19.62 -21.91
N LYS A 70 -10.58 -19.24 -20.85
CA LYS A 70 -10.35 -20.13 -19.70
C LYS A 70 -11.65 -20.23 -18.90
N LYS A 71 -11.90 -21.38 -18.27
CA LYS A 71 -12.99 -21.50 -17.31
C LYS A 71 -12.84 -20.40 -16.25
N PRO A 72 -13.93 -19.73 -15.85
CA PRO A 72 -13.88 -18.73 -14.79
C PRO A 72 -13.40 -19.38 -13.49
N ASN A 73 -12.53 -18.69 -12.75
CA ASN A 73 -12.15 -19.09 -11.40
C ASN A 73 -12.97 -18.27 -10.40
N TYR A 74 -13.59 -18.95 -9.46
CA TYR A 74 -14.41 -18.31 -8.43
C TYR A 74 -13.61 -18.12 -7.14
N TRP A 75 -13.41 -16.87 -6.76
CA TRP A 75 -12.80 -16.48 -5.50
C TRP A 75 -13.90 -15.94 -4.60
N VAL A 76 -14.14 -16.60 -3.48
CA VAL A 76 -15.20 -16.24 -2.55
C VAL A 76 -14.59 -15.59 -1.33
N GLN A 77 -15.04 -14.39 -1.01
CA GLN A 77 -14.63 -13.68 0.21
C GLN A 77 -15.70 -13.82 1.27
N VAL A 78 -15.31 -14.20 2.48
CA VAL A 78 -16.17 -14.27 3.66
C VAL A 78 -15.72 -13.25 4.70
N GLN A 79 -16.65 -12.81 5.54
CA GLN A 79 -16.39 -11.82 6.59
C GLN A 79 -16.77 -12.35 7.98
N THR A 80 -17.56 -13.42 8.05
CA THR A 80 -18.03 -14.03 9.29
C THR A 80 -17.89 -15.55 9.25
N ILE A 81 -17.94 -16.17 10.44
CA ILE A 81 -17.89 -17.63 10.58
C ILE A 81 -19.13 -18.29 9.95
N GLU A 82 -20.29 -17.65 10.05
CA GLU A 82 -21.53 -18.15 9.46
C GLU A 82 -21.44 -18.20 7.92
N GLN A 83 -20.85 -17.15 7.31
CA GLN A 83 -20.59 -17.14 5.86
C GLN A 83 -19.59 -18.22 5.47
N LEU A 84 -18.55 -18.43 6.26
CA LEU A 84 -17.59 -19.50 6.04
C LEU A 84 -18.28 -20.87 6.03
N GLN A 85 -19.10 -21.14 7.04
CA GLN A 85 -19.87 -22.38 7.13
C GLN A 85 -20.84 -22.55 5.96
N ALA A 86 -21.52 -21.47 5.55
CA ALA A 86 -22.41 -21.49 4.41
C ALA A 86 -21.68 -21.86 3.10
N VAL A 87 -20.49 -21.30 2.88
CA VAL A 87 -19.66 -21.62 1.70
C VAL A 87 -19.18 -23.07 1.76
N GLN A 88 -18.74 -23.55 2.91
CA GLN A 88 -18.27 -24.93 3.08
C GLN A 88 -19.38 -25.97 2.87
N ASN A 89 -20.62 -25.62 3.21
CA ASN A 89 -21.79 -26.49 3.06
C ASN A 89 -22.49 -26.34 1.69
N SER A 90 -22.01 -25.45 0.82
CA SER A 90 -22.59 -25.23 -0.51
C SER A 90 -21.89 -26.06 -1.58
N ASP A 91 -22.62 -26.41 -2.64
CA ASP A 91 -22.07 -27.01 -3.85
C ASP A 91 -21.47 -25.97 -4.81
N PHE A 92 -21.35 -24.70 -4.38
CA PHE A 92 -20.80 -23.63 -5.22
C PHE A 92 -19.31 -23.88 -5.49
N PRO A 93 -18.89 -23.86 -6.75
CA PRO A 93 -17.47 -24.07 -7.09
C PRO A 93 -16.64 -22.91 -6.56
N THR A 94 -15.84 -23.19 -5.53
CA THR A 94 -14.95 -22.20 -4.91
C THR A 94 -13.51 -22.63 -5.16
N ASP A 95 -12.82 -21.93 -6.06
CA ASP A 95 -11.40 -22.22 -6.37
C ASP A 95 -10.47 -21.67 -5.29
N LYS A 96 -10.80 -20.50 -4.74
CA LYS A 96 -10.06 -19.85 -3.65
C LYS A 96 -11.03 -19.23 -2.66
N LEU A 97 -10.70 -19.36 -1.38
CA LEU A 97 -11.44 -18.74 -0.28
C LEU A 97 -10.62 -17.58 0.29
N LEU A 98 -11.16 -16.38 0.28
CA LEU A 98 -10.54 -15.21 0.89
C LEU A 98 -11.05 -15.08 2.33
N LEU A 99 -10.16 -15.29 3.29
CA LEU A 99 -10.47 -15.33 4.71
C LEU A 99 -9.77 -14.20 5.47
N PRO A 100 -10.50 -13.32 6.18
CA PRO A 100 -9.89 -12.29 7.01
C PRO A 100 -8.98 -12.87 8.10
N LEU A 101 -7.85 -12.23 8.34
CA LEU A 101 -6.87 -12.64 9.34
C LEU A 101 -7.49 -12.90 10.72
N HIS A 102 -8.43 -12.04 11.15
CA HIS A 102 -9.11 -12.19 12.44
C HIS A 102 -10.01 -13.43 12.56
N LEU A 103 -10.50 -13.98 11.43
CA LEU A 103 -11.21 -15.24 11.42
C LEU A 103 -10.24 -16.43 11.42
N ALA A 104 -9.15 -16.33 10.66
CA ALA A 104 -8.13 -17.36 10.62
C ALA A 104 -7.52 -17.62 12.01
N GLU A 105 -7.36 -16.58 12.82
CA GLU A 105 -6.87 -16.67 14.21
C GLU A 105 -7.80 -17.47 15.15
N GLN A 106 -9.07 -17.63 14.78
CA GLN A 106 -10.05 -18.40 15.55
C GLN A 106 -10.08 -19.88 15.17
N LEU A 107 -9.39 -20.23 14.08
CA LEU A 107 -9.38 -21.59 13.54
C LEU A 107 -8.13 -22.33 13.99
N SER A 108 -8.29 -23.58 14.38
CA SER A 108 -7.20 -24.43 14.86
C SER A 108 -6.35 -25.04 13.73
N GLN A 109 -6.83 -24.98 12.48
CA GLN A 109 -6.14 -25.52 11.32
C GLN A 109 -6.48 -24.72 10.05
N PRO A 110 -5.59 -24.67 9.06
CA PRO A 110 -5.83 -23.99 7.81
C PRO A 110 -6.91 -24.68 6.97
N ILE A 111 -7.64 -23.88 6.21
CA ILE A 111 -8.62 -24.36 5.23
C ILE A 111 -7.91 -24.52 3.89
N PRO A 112 -8.09 -25.64 3.17
CA PRO A 112 -7.52 -25.84 1.84
C PRO A 112 -7.91 -24.70 0.87
N ASN A 113 -6.98 -24.24 0.07
CA ASN A 113 -7.16 -23.15 -0.91
C ASN A 113 -7.56 -21.79 -0.31
N ALA A 114 -7.45 -21.60 0.99
CA ALA A 114 -7.71 -20.32 1.61
C ALA A 114 -6.50 -19.38 1.52
N ILE A 115 -6.79 -18.11 1.27
CA ILE A 115 -5.83 -17.01 1.20
C ILE A 115 -6.24 -16.00 2.27
N LEU A 116 -5.31 -15.63 3.14
CA LEU A 116 -5.59 -14.66 4.20
C LEU A 116 -5.70 -13.24 3.62
N THR A 117 -6.77 -12.54 3.96
CA THR A 117 -6.89 -11.10 3.68
C THR A 117 -6.45 -10.30 4.89
N LEU A 118 -5.66 -9.27 4.64
CA LEU A 118 -5.06 -8.42 5.66
C LEU A 118 -5.80 -7.09 5.76
N PRO A 119 -5.79 -6.43 6.93
CA PRO A 119 -6.35 -5.09 7.03
C PRO A 119 -5.55 -4.13 6.14
N THR A 120 -6.23 -3.36 5.30
CA THR A 120 -5.61 -2.39 4.38
C THR A 120 -4.79 -1.34 5.13
N PHE A 121 -5.22 -1.01 6.34
CA PHE A 121 -4.51 -0.11 7.23
C PHE A 121 -4.15 -0.83 8.53
N ALA A 122 -2.87 -0.96 8.80
CA ALA A 122 -2.34 -1.46 10.06
C ALA A 122 -1.44 -0.38 10.67
N PRO A 123 -1.83 0.24 11.78
CA PRO A 123 -1.04 1.30 12.42
C PRO A 123 0.28 0.79 12.98
N ASP A 124 0.36 -0.51 13.28
CA ASP A 124 1.56 -1.17 13.79
C ASP A 124 1.89 -2.42 12.97
N GLU A 125 2.93 -2.29 12.14
CA GLU A 125 3.47 -3.40 11.35
C GLU A 125 3.96 -4.56 12.23
N THR A 126 4.54 -4.24 13.39
CA THR A 126 5.09 -5.26 14.30
C THR A 126 4.01 -6.19 14.80
N THR A 127 2.86 -5.65 15.16
CA THR A 127 1.68 -6.42 15.57
C THR A 127 1.14 -7.26 14.43
N LEU A 128 1.01 -6.70 13.23
CA LEU A 128 0.56 -7.45 12.05
C LEU A 128 1.50 -8.61 11.74
N ARG A 129 2.80 -8.38 11.81
CA ARG A 129 3.84 -9.41 11.60
C ARG A 129 3.70 -10.56 12.60
N LYS A 130 3.55 -10.27 13.89
CA LYS A 130 3.37 -11.29 14.94
C LYS A 130 2.11 -12.14 14.70
N ARG A 131 1.01 -11.50 14.32
CA ARG A 131 -0.25 -12.18 13.99
C ARG A 131 -0.09 -13.12 12.79
N LEU A 132 0.56 -12.65 11.73
CA LEU A 132 0.86 -13.49 10.56
C LEU A 132 1.78 -14.66 10.89
N GLN A 133 2.81 -14.44 11.71
CA GLN A 133 3.70 -15.52 12.15
C GLN A 133 2.95 -16.57 12.98
N ALA A 134 2.01 -16.15 13.84
CA ALA A 134 1.17 -17.07 14.59
C ALA A 134 0.27 -17.90 13.65
N CYS A 135 -0.35 -17.29 12.65
CA CYS A 135 -1.10 -18.01 11.63
C CYS A 135 -0.21 -18.94 10.81
N GLN A 136 0.98 -18.49 10.43
CA GLN A 136 1.94 -19.32 9.69
C GLN A 136 2.37 -20.57 10.48
N ALA A 137 2.54 -20.47 11.79
CA ALA A 137 2.87 -21.58 12.68
C ALA A 137 1.78 -22.66 12.71
N ILE A 138 0.53 -22.30 12.45
CA ILE A 138 -0.60 -23.24 12.33
C ILE A 138 -0.68 -23.84 10.92
N GLY A 139 0.00 -23.25 9.93
CA GLY A 139 0.05 -23.74 8.55
C GLY A 139 -0.61 -22.83 7.51
N TRP A 140 -1.03 -21.62 7.87
CA TRP A 140 -1.47 -20.63 6.90
C TRP A 140 -0.26 -20.08 6.14
N ASN A 141 -0.24 -20.20 4.81
CA ASN A 141 0.94 -19.89 4.01
C ASN A 141 0.67 -18.95 2.83
N ALA A 142 -0.56 -18.51 2.62
CA ALA A 142 -0.95 -17.63 1.51
C ALA A 142 -1.65 -16.36 2.00
N ILE A 143 -1.28 -15.21 1.42
CA ILE A 143 -1.90 -13.91 1.73
C ILE A 143 -2.33 -13.17 0.47
N LEU A 144 -3.41 -12.39 0.56
CA LEU A 144 -3.83 -11.42 -0.44
C LEU A 144 -3.17 -10.07 -0.13
N CYS A 145 -2.44 -9.55 -1.10
CA CYS A 145 -1.70 -8.31 -0.98
C CYS A 145 -2.46 -7.17 -1.66
N ASP A 146 -3.05 -6.29 -0.88
CA ASP A 146 -3.73 -5.07 -1.36
C ASP A 146 -2.86 -3.82 -1.24
N THR A 147 -1.70 -3.91 -0.60
CA THR A 147 -0.74 -2.82 -0.45
C THR A 147 0.69 -3.31 -0.67
N ILE A 148 1.59 -2.38 -0.98
CA ILE A 148 3.04 -2.68 -1.09
C ILE A 148 3.59 -3.22 0.23
N THR A 149 3.10 -2.72 1.37
CA THR A 149 3.49 -3.23 2.70
C THR A 149 3.17 -4.71 2.85
N HIS A 150 2.00 -5.16 2.36
CA HIS A 150 1.64 -6.59 2.39
C HIS A 150 2.60 -7.43 1.54
N LEU A 151 3.02 -6.93 0.36
CA LEU A 151 4.01 -7.62 -0.48
C LEU A 151 5.35 -7.78 0.22
N VAL A 152 5.86 -6.68 0.81
CA VAL A 152 7.13 -6.68 1.51
C VAL A 152 7.09 -7.62 2.72
N LEU A 153 6.04 -7.50 3.54
CA LEU A 153 5.87 -8.31 4.74
C LEU A 153 5.72 -9.79 4.41
N GLY A 154 4.88 -10.12 3.45
CA GLY A 154 4.67 -11.50 3.04
C GLY A 154 5.91 -12.15 2.44
N LYS A 155 6.69 -11.38 1.65
CA LYS A 155 7.98 -11.84 1.12
C LYS A 155 8.99 -12.12 2.24
N GLN A 156 9.08 -11.24 3.23
CA GLN A 156 9.96 -11.41 4.39
C GLN A 156 9.61 -12.65 5.22
N LEU A 157 8.34 -13.00 5.26
CA LEU A 157 7.83 -14.19 5.97
C LEU A 157 7.85 -15.46 5.11
N GLY A 158 8.19 -15.36 3.83
CA GLY A 158 8.21 -16.51 2.92
C GLY A 158 6.80 -17.05 2.59
N LEU A 159 5.78 -16.18 2.63
CA LEU A 159 4.41 -16.56 2.32
C LEU A 159 4.14 -16.54 0.81
N GLU A 160 3.18 -17.34 0.35
CA GLU A 160 2.63 -17.26 -1.01
C GLU A 160 1.85 -15.96 -1.16
N LEU A 161 2.19 -15.16 -2.19
CA LEU A 161 1.62 -13.83 -2.38
C LEU A 161 0.63 -13.84 -3.54
N HIS A 162 -0.57 -13.35 -3.28
CA HIS A 162 -1.60 -13.10 -4.29
C HIS A 162 -1.86 -11.60 -4.38
N GLY A 163 -1.81 -11.03 -5.60
CA GLY A 163 -2.12 -9.62 -5.81
C GLY A 163 -3.62 -9.36 -5.72
N GLY A 164 -4.01 -8.43 -4.86
CA GLY A 164 -5.38 -7.95 -4.74
C GLY A 164 -5.64 -6.68 -5.56
N THR A 165 -6.90 -6.27 -5.62
CA THR A 165 -7.34 -5.07 -6.36
C THR A 165 -6.76 -3.78 -5.81
N GLY A 166 -6.43 -3.75 -4.51
CA GLY A 166 -5.83 -2.58 -3.85
C GLY A 166 -4.44 -2.20 -4.37
N LEU A 167 -3.73 -3.12 -5.06
CA LEU A 167 -2.46 -2.81 -5.72
C LEU A 167 -2.62 -1.96 -6.98
N ASN A 168 -3.85 -1.79 -7.49
CA ASN A 168 -4.14 -0.98 -8.69
C ASN A 168 -3.32 -1.38 -9.94
N LEU A 169 -3.05 -2.66 -10.11
CA LEU A 169 -2.30 -3.19 -11.24
C LEU A 169 -3.23 -3.33 -12.45
N THR A 170 -3.40 -2.26 -13.20
CA THR A 170 -4.34 -2.15 -14.31
C THR A 170 -3.73 -2.44 -15.68
N ASN A 171 -2.42 -2.63 -15.74
CA ASN A 171 -1.73 -2.90 -17.00
C ASN A 171 -0.50 -3.79 -16.80
N ARG A 172 -0.03 -4.39 -17.89
CA ARG A 172 1.10 -5.31 -17.91
C ARG A 172 2.41 -4.69 -17.42
N HIS A 173 2.62 -3.40 -17.66
CA HIS A 173 3.84 -2.72 -17.22
C HIS A 173 3.88 -2.60 -15.69
N SER A 174 2.76 -2.25 -15.07
CA SER A 174 2.63 -2.21 -13.61
C SER A 174 2.88 -3.60 -12.99
N VAL A 175 2.35 -4.66 -13.61
CA VAL A 175 2.59 -6.05 -13.18
C VAL A 175 4.07 -6.40 -13.27
N ASN A 176 4.74 -6.08 -14.39
CA ASN A 176 6.16 -6.36 -14.59
C ASN A 176 7.07 -5.63 -13.57
N VAL A 177 6.66 -4.45 -13.11
CA VAL A 177 7.40 -3.71 -12.07
C VAL A 177 7.25 -4.38 -10.70
N ILE A 178 6.06 -4.87 -10.39
CA ILE A 178 5.77 -5.49 -9.09
C ILE A 178 6.22 -6.96 -9.04
N GLN A 179 6.16 -7.68 -10.14
CA GLN A 179 6.49 -9.11 -10.21
C GLN A 179 7.89 -9.47 -9.67
N PRO A 180 8.96 -8.71 -9.90
CA PRO A 180 10.26 -8.99 -9.29
C PRO A 180 10.29 -8.81 -7.77
N VAL A 181 9.37 -8.00 -7.23
CA VAL A 181 9.23 -7.79 -5.79
C VAL A 181 8.45 -8.93 -5.14
N SER A 182 7.51 -9.53 -5.88
CA SER A 182 6.67 -10.63 -5.44
C SER A 182 6.95 -11.86 -6.31
N TYR A 183 7.68 -12.83 -5.81
CA TYR A 183 8.03 -14.06 -6.55
C TYR A 183 6.86 -15.03 -6.79
N THR A 184 5.63 -14.67 -6.48
CA THR A 184 4.46 -15.53 -6.59
C THR A 184 3.31 -14.85 -7.30
N HIS A 185 2.52 -15.62 -7.98
CA HIS A 185 1.37 -15.34 -8.84
C HIS A 185 0.62 -14.02 -8.60
N LEU A 186 1.11 -12.92 -9.20
CA LEU A 186 0.28 -11.75 -9.44
C LEU A 186 -0.69 -12.11 -10.57
N ARG A 187 -1.93 -12.40 -10.26
CA ARG A 187 -3.00 -12.34 -11.25
C ARG A 187 -3.46 -10.89 -11.34
N ALA A 188 -2.98 -10.18 -12.34
CA ALA A 188 -3.68 -8.99 -12.82
C ALA A 188 -5.09 -9.44 -13.25
N HIS A 189 -6.12 -8.71 -12.89
CA HIS A 189 -7.39 -8.81 -13.59
C HIS A 189 -7.09 -8.48 -15.04
N GLU A 190 -7.16 -9.50 -15.90
CA GLU A 190 -7.14 -9.29 -17.33
C GLU A 190 -8.46 -8.56 -17.65
N THR A 191 -8.37 -7.25 -17.77
CA THR A 191 -9.40 -6.49 -18.47
C THR A 191 -9.15 -6.71 -19.94
N ASP A 192 -10.12 -7.37 -20.59
CA ASP A 192 -10.24 -7.47 -22.05
C ASP A 192 -10.23 -6.07 -22.71
#